data_aa419ef241cc017e0b7bed22699c3697
#
_entry.id   aa419ef241cc017e0b7bed22699c3697
#
_cell.length_a   1.000
_cell.length_b   1.000
_cell.length_c   1.000
_cell.angle_alpha   90.00
_cell.angle_beta   90.00
_cell.angle_gamma   90.00
#
_symmetry.space_group_name_H-M   'P 1'
#
loop_
_entity.id
_entity.type
_entity.pdbx_description
1 polymer ?
#
loop_
_entity_poly.entity_id
_entity_poly.type
_entity_poly.pdbx_seq_one_letter_code
_entity_poly.pdbx_strand_id
1 'polypeptide(L)'
;KKYKNLIFETFIPGKEIQVALMGGRSIGAIELRPRREFYDYDAKYKKSAKTLHVMPAEISKNKYKEVLKISEKINKILKCKGIVRCDFRFYKNQFYALEANTQPGMTSLSLVPEIAKYSKISFVKLVKWMVNDSSLNR
;
A
#
# COMPACT_ATOMS: atom_id res chain seq x y z
N LYS A 1 -6.01 -32.57 8.71
CA LYS A 1 -5.12 -31.38 8.53
C LYS A 1 -5.53 -30.65 7.27
N LYS A 2 -5.96 -29.38 7.41
CA LYS A 2 -6.49 -28.58 6.28
C LYS A 2 -5.36 -27.98 5.42
N TYR A 3 -4.17 -27.76 5.98
CA TYR A 3 -3.03 -27.14 5.30
C TYR A 3 -1.76 -27.99 5.51
N LYS A 4 -0.95 -28.12 4.45
CA LYS A 4 0.33 -28.86 4.49
C LYS A 4 1.50 -27.97 4.97
N ASN A 5 1.49 -26.68 4.60
CA ASN A 5 2.54 -25.73 4.93
C ASN A 5 1.92 -24.51 5.63
N LEU A 6 2.60 -24.01 6.64
CA LEU A 6 2.22 -22.80 7.39
C LEU A 6 3.43 -21.88 7.47
N ILE A 7 3.18 -20.58 7.37
CA ILE A 7 4.15 -19.52 7.62
C ILE A 7 3.83 -18.91 8.97
N PHE A 8 4.84 -18.82 9.84
CA PHE A 8 4.74 -18.14 11.13
C PHE A 8 5.61 -16.90 11.09
N GLU A 9 5.01 -15.74 11.34
CA GLU A 9 5.69 -14.46 11.35
C GLU A 9 5.45 -13.75 12.69
N THR A 10 6.42 -12.96 13.11
CA THR A 10 6.25 -12.13 14.32
C THR A 10 5.17 -11.08 14.05
N PHE A 11 4.17 -11.00 14.93
CA PHE A 11 3.18 -9.95 14.87
C PHE A 11 3.83 -8.59 15.19
N ILE A 12 3.72 -7.64 14.29
CA ILE A 12 4.19 -6.26 14.48
C ILE A 12 2.97 -5.38 14.78
N PRO A 13 2.83 -4.87 16.02
CA PRO A 13 1.74 -3.96 16.35
C PRO A 13 1.93 -2.56 15.73
N GLY A 14 1.04 -1.61 16.05
CA GLY A 14 1.14 -0.22 15.62
C GLY A 14 0.30 0.11 14.39
N LYS A 15 0.66 1.18 13.69
CA LYS A 15 -0.11 1.71 12.56
C LYS A 15 0.12 0.88 11.30
N GLU A 16 -0.92 0.66 10.53
CA GLU A 16 -0.82 0.08 9.19
C GLU A 16 -0.71 1.20 8.16
N ILE A 17 0.41 1.25 7.46
CA ILE A 17 0.73 2.29 6.47
C ILE A 17 0.91 1.63 5.12
N GLN A 18 0.24 2.16 4.09
CA GLN A 18 0.38 1.67 2.73
C GLN A 18 0.82 2.80 1.81
N VAL A 19 1.79 2.53 0.96
CA VAL A 19 2.40 3.49 0.03
C VAL A 19 2.15 3.04 -1.39
N ALA A 20 1.58 3.91 -2.21
CA ALA A 20 1.45 3.67 -3.64
C ALA A 20 2.63 4.27 -4.42
N LEU A 21 3.12 3.51 -5.40
CA LEU A 21 4.14 3.94 -6.34
C LEU A 21 3.63 3.83 -7.77
N MET A 22 4.09 4.74 -8.60
CA MET A 22 3.80 4.81 -10.04
C MET A 22 5.12 5.03 -10.79
N GLY A 23 5.53 4.05 -11.59
CA GLY A 23 6.82 4.09 -12.29
C GLY A 23 8.02 4.22 -11.36
N GLY A 24 7.98 3.55 -10.20
CA GLY A 24 9.06 3.56 -9.20
C GLY A 24 9.10 4.79 -8.30
N ARG A 25 8.21 5.78 -8.49
CA ARG A 25 8.09 6.97 -7.64
C ARG A 25 6.88 6.87 -6.72
N SER A 26 7.05 7.16 -5.46
CA SER A 26 5.97 7.18 -4.47
C SER A 26 5.03 8.36 -4.73
N ILE A 27 3.72 8.08 -4.79
CA ILE A 27 2.68 9.08 -5.01
C ILE A 27 1.91 9.45 -3.73
N GLY A 28 2.09 8.70 -2.65
CA GLY A 28 1.49 9.02 -1.35
C GLY A 28 1.45 7.82 -0.43
N ALA A 29 1.10 8.09 0.84
CA ALA A 29 0.95 7.09 1.89
C ALA A 29 -0.35 7.29 2.67
N ILE A 30 -1.10 6.21 2.87
CA ILE A 30 -2.36 6.14 3.61
C ILE A 30 -2.19 5.31 4.88
N GLU A 31 -2.88 5.68 5.96
CA GLU A 31 -2.98 4.89 7.17
C GLU A 31 -4.34 4.19 7.20
N LEU A 32 -4.32 2.89 7.49
CA LEU A 32 -5.51 2.09 7.70
C LEU A 32 -5.74 1.88 9.21
N ARG A 33 -6.93 2.24 9.69
CA ARG A 33 -7.36 2.02 11.08
C ARG A 33 -8.54 1.06 11.09
N PRO A 34 -8.30 -0.25 11.22
CA PRO A 34 -9.39 -1.20 11.36
C PRO A 34 -10.14 -0.92 12.66
N ARG A 35 -11.47 -0.99 12.63
CA ARG A 35 -12.30 -0.89 13.85
C ARG A 35 -12.23 -2.14 14.73
N ARG A 36 -11.66 -3.25 14.21
CA ARG A 36 -11.42 -4.51 14.92
C ARG A 36 -9.94 -4.77 15.02
N GLU A 37 -9.50 -5.51 16.03
CA GLU A 37 -8.07 -5.81 16.30
C GLU A 37 -7.38 -6.58 15.15
N PHE A 38 -8.13 -7.29 14.30
CA PHE A 38 -7.60 -8.00 13.15
C PHE A 38 -8.22 -7.50 11.84
N TYR A 39 -7.34 -7.13 10.89
CA TYR A 39 -7.71 -6.81 9.52
C TYR A 39 -7.80 -8.13 8.73
N ASP A 40 -8.93 -8.83 8.90
CA ASP A 40 -9.22 -10.08 8.20
C ASP A 40 -9.84 -9.85 6.81
N TYR A 41 -10.11 -10.95 6.11
CA TYR A 41 -10.75 -10.92 4.79
C TYR A 41 -12.09 -10.17 4.80
N ASP A 42 -12.86 -10.30 5.88
CA ASP A 42 -14.15 -9.62 6.04
C ASP A 42 -14.00 -8.10 6.16
N ALA A 43 -12.90 -7.63 6.77
CA ALA A 43 -12.57 -6.21 6.86
C ALA A 43 -12.23 -5.58 5.49
N LYS A 44 -11.70 -6.38 4.55
CA LYS A 44 -11.34 -5.91 3.20
C LYS A 44 -12.54 -5.73 2.27
N TYR A 45 -13.58 -6.57 2.40
CA TYR A 45 -14.61 -6.70 1.36
C TYR A 45 -16.05 -6.44 1.82
N LYS A 46 -16.32 -6.45 3.13
CA LYS A 46 -17.67 -6.14 3.66
C LYS A 46 -17.80 -4.66 4.03
N LYS A 47 -18.80 -3.99 3.49
CA LYS A 47 -19.15 -2.58 3.84
C LYS A 47 -19.38 -2.35 5.33
N SER A 48 -19.67 -3.39 6.11
CA SER A 48 -19.85 -3.32 7.57
C SER A 48 -18.53 -3.29 8.37
N ALA A 49 -17.42 -3.73 7.77
CA ALA A 49 -16.10 -3.65 8.37
C ALA A 49 -15.46 -2.30 8.04
N LYS A 50 -15.94 -1.24 8.67
CA LYS A 50 -15.51 0.15 8.42
C LYS A 50 -14.06 0.36 8.86
N THR A 51 -13.09 -0.03 8.03
CA THR A 51 -11.72 0.45 8.15
C THR A 51 -11.71 1.95 7.83
N LEU A 52 -11.20 2.75 8.75
CA LEU A 52 -11.00 4.17 8.52
C LEU A 52 -9.74 4.38 7.68
N HIS A 53 -9.89 5.06 6.56
CA HIS A 53 -8.79 5.49 5.70
C HIS A 53 -8.36 6.91 6.09
N VAL A 54 -7.13 7.07 6.52
CA VAL A 54 -6.57 8.38 6.93
C VAL A 54 -5.53 8.80 5.91
N MET A 55 -5.84 9.85 5.17
CA MET A 55 -5.00 10.34 4.07
C MET A 55 -4.72 11.84 4.23
N PRO A 56 -3.45 12.29 4.31
CA PRO A 56 -2.23 11.48 4.36
C PRO A 56 -2.13 10.69 5.67
N ALA A 57 -1.30 9.64 5.67
CA ALA A 57 -1.02 8.87 6.88
C ALA A 57 -0.59 9.80 8.03
N GLU A 58 -1.20 9.61 9.21
CA GLU A 58 -1.04 10.47 10.37
C GLU A 58 0.23 10.13 11.17
N ILE A 59 1.37 10.44 10.57
CA ILE A 59 2.73 10.29 11.12
C ILE A 59 3.48 11.62 10.94
N SER A 60 4.61 11.79 11.62
CA SER A 60 5.39 13.03 11.47
C SER A 60 5.84 13.25 10.02
N LYS A 61 6.01 14.52 9.62
CA LYS A 61 6.46 14.89 8.26
C LYS A 61 7.76 14.18 7.86
N ASN A 62 8.69 14.00 8.80
CA ASN A 62 9.95 13.31 8.55
C ASN A 62 9.72 11.81 8.29
N LYS A 63 8.87 11.16 9.10
CA LYS A 63 8.49 9.76 8.91
C LYS A 63 7.68 9.52 7.64
N TYR A 64 6.83 10.47 7.27
CA TYR A 64 6.12 10.40 5.99
C TYR A 64 7.11 10.39 4.80
N LYS A 65 8.07 11.32 4.79
CA LYS A 65 9.13 11.34 3.76
C LYS A 65 10.01 10.08 3.79
N GLU A 66 10.28 9.55 4.99
CA GLU A 66 11.07 8.34 5.18
C GLU A 66 10.39 7.12 4.54
N VAL A 67 9.09 6.88 4.82
CA VAL A 67 8.38 5.73 4.26
C VAL A 67 8.26 5.79 2.74
N LEU A 68 8.08 6.98 2.16
CA LEU A 68 8.10 7.16 0.71
C LEU A 68 9.45 6.72 0.11
N LYS A 69 10.56 7.17 0.69
CA LYS A 69 11.92 6.78 0.24
C LYS A 69 12.21 5.29 0.43
N ILE A 70 11.76 4.70 1.54
CA ILE A 70 11.90 3.25 1.78
C ILE A 70 11.15 2.49 0.68
N SER A 71 9.94 2.89 0.34
CA SER A 71 9.12 2.25 -0.71
C SER A 71 9.80 2.34 -2.08
N GLU A 72 10.38 3.48 -2.44
CA GLU A 72 11.15 3.64 -3.67
C GLU A 72 12.39 2.75 -3.70
N LYS A 73 13.08 2.61 -2.56
CA LYS A 73 14.23 1.71 -2.41
C LYS A 73 13.81 0.24 -2.58
N ILE A 74 12.69 -0.18 -1.95
CA ILE A 74 12.13 -1.53 -2.11
C ILE A 74 11.80 -1.80 -3.58
N ASN A 75 11.09 -0.87 -4.24
CA ASN A 75 10.75 -0.98 -5.66
C ASN A 75 11.98 -1.17 -6.54
N LYS A 76 13.04 -0.39 -6.28
CA LYS A 76 14.30 -0.49 -7.03
C LYS A 76 15.01 -1.83 -6.81
N ILE A 77 15.09 -2.32 -5.55
CA ILE A 77 15.74 -3.60 -5.20
C ILE A 77 15.01 -4.77 -5.86
N LEU A 78 13.67 -4.78 -5.78
CA LEU A 78 12.83 -5.82 -6.37
C LEU A 78 12.63 -5.66 -7.88
N LYS A 79 13.16 -4.58 -8.48
CA LYS A 79 13.01 -4.26 -9.90
C LYS A 79 11.54 -4.23 -10.36
N CYS A 80 10.63 -3.82 -9.47
CA CYS A 80 9.21 -3.74 -9.80
C CYS A 80 8.95 -2.68 -10.88
N LYS A 81 7.94 -2.92 -11.71
CA LYS A 81 7.48 -2.04 -12.78
C LYS A 81 6.01 -1.67 -12.59
N GLY A 82 5.54 -0.66 -13.31
CA GLY A 82 4.13 -0.27 -13.28
C GLY A 82 3.71 0.39 -11.97
N ILE A 83 2.53 -0.01 -11.51
CA ILE A 83 1.96 0.42 -10.22
C ILE A 83 2.31 -0.60 -9.16
N VAL A 84 2.81 -0.13 -8.02
CA VAL A 84 3.17 -0.98 -6.88
C VAL A 84 2.58 -0.40 -5.61
N ARG A 85 2.20 -1.26 -4.67
CA ARG A 85 1.82 -0.87 -3.32
C ARG A 85 2.75 -1.57 -2.33
N CYS A 86 3.41 -0.80 -1.49
CA CYS A 86 4.21 -1.32 -0.38
C CYS A 86 3.42 -1.18 0.91
N ASP A 87 3.32 -2.26 1.67
CA ASP A 87 2.56 -2.36 2.91
C ASP A 87 3.53 -2.41 4.09
N PHE A 88 3.26 -1.60 5.12
CA PHE A 88 4.12 -1.45 6.29
C PHE A 88 3.33 -1.51 7.59
N ARG A 89 4.02 -1.96 8.65
CA ARG A 89 3.67 -1.61 10.03
C ARG A 89 4.61 -0.52 10.52
N PHE A 90 4.05 0.48 11.21
CA PHE A 90 4.83 1.54 11.86
C PHE A 90 4.68 1.41 13.37
N TYR A 91 5.76 0.99 14.02
CA TYR A 91 5.78 0.72 15.45
C TYR A 91 7.10 1.19 16.08
N LYS A 92 7.03 1.78 17.28
CA LYS A 92 8.21 2.31 18.02
C LYS A 92 9.11 3.17 17.10
N ASN A 93 8.49 4.07 16.32
CA ASN A 93 9.17 4.99 15.41
C ASN A 93 9.97 4.33 14.27
N GLN A 94 9.68 3.07 13.93
CA GLN A 94 10.33 2.28 12.87
C GLN A 94 9.28 1.72 11.90
N PHE A 95 9.68 1.57 10.63
CA PHE A 95 8.89 0.91 9.60
C PHE A 95 9.34 -0.53 9.40
N TYR A 96 8.39 -1.43 9.38
CA TYR A 96 8.55 -2.83 9.07
C TYR A 96 7.82 -3.10 7.76
N ALA A 97 8.56 -3.39 6.70
CA ALA A 97 7.98 -3.74 5.41
C ALA A 97 7.39 -5.15 5.48
N LEU A 98 6.13 -5.30 5.08
CA LEU A 98 5.41 -6.56 5.06
C LEU A 98 5.43 -7.18 3.67
N GLU A 99 4.99 -6.41 2.67
CA GLU A 99 4.94 -6.87 1.28
C GLU A 99 5.09 -5.73 0.28
N ALA A 100 5.44 -6.11 -0.97
CA ALA A 100 5.33 -5.26 -2.14
C ALA A 100 4.38 -5.92 -3.14
N ASN A 101 3.18 -5.36 -3.28
CA ASN A 101 2.15 -5.86 -4.18
C ASN A 101 2.32 -5.20 -5.56
N THR A 102 2.69 -6.00 -6.57
CA THR A 102 2.92 -5.55 -7.95
C THR A 102 1.66 -5.56 -8.83
N GLN A 103 0.54 -6.06 -8.29
CA GLN A 103 -0.78 -6.05 -8.94
C GLN A 103 -1.86 -5.58 -7.95
N PRO A 104 -1.75 -4.35 -7.42
CA PRO A 104 -2.72 -3.85 -6.46
C PRO A 104 -4.09 -3.67 -7.12
N GLY A 105 -5.16 -3.82 -6.34
CA GLY A 105 -6.52 -3.63 -6.81
C GLY A 105 -6.76 -2.23 -7.39
N MET A 106 -7.59 -2.15 -8.43
CA MET A 106 -7.93 -0.92 -9.17
C MET A 106 -9.44 -0.67 -9.20
N THR A 107 -10.16 -1.05 -8.16
CA THR A 107 -11.59 -0.74 -8.00
C THR A 107 -11.78 0.61 -7.28
N SER A 108 -13.01 1.11 -7.25
CA SER A 108 -13.36 2.34 -6.50
C SER A 108 -13.10 2.26 -4.99
N LEU A 109 -12.93 1.04 -4.45
CA LEU A 109 -12.62 0.79 -3.04
C LEU A 109 -11.13 0.48 -2.80
N SER A 110 -10.34 0.50 -3.86
CA SER A 110 -8.92 0.14 -3.79
C SER A 110 -8.06 1.34 -3.38
N LEU A 111 -7.02 1.07 -2.59
CA LEU A 111 -6.20 2.10 -1.96
C LEU A 111 -5.35 2.89 -2.97
N VAL A 112 -4.84 2.25 -4.01
CA VAL A 112 -4.02 2.95 -5.02
C VAL A 112 -4.80 4.06 -5.74
N PRO A 113 -6.03 3.83 -6.26
CA PRO A 113 -6.86 4.90 -6.80
C PRO A 113 -7.16 6.03 -5.80
N GLU A 114 -7.36 5.68 -4.52
CA GLU A 114 -7.60 6.65 -3.46
C GLU A 114 -6.38 7.53 -3.20
N ILE A 115 -5.19 6.94 -3.07
CA ILE A 115 -3.91 7.64 -2.90
C ILE A 115 -3.63 8.52 -4.12
N ALA A 116 -3.84 8.01 -5.34
CA ALA A 116 -3.66 8.75 -6.59
C ALA A 116 -4.57 9.99 -6.63
N LYS A 117 -5.86 9.84 -6.28
CA LYS A 117 -6.82 10.95 -6.22
C LYS A 117 -6.37 12.03 -5.24
N TYR A 118 -5.90 11.65 -4.04
CA TYR A 118 -5.35 12.60 -3.07
C TYR A 118 -4.16 13.37 -3.66
N SER A 119 -3.30 12.70 -4.42
CA SER A 119 -2.14 13.27 -5.10
C SER A 119 -2.50 13.99 -6.43
N LYS A 120 -3.78 14.35 -6.63
CA LYS A 120 -4.30 15.04 -7.83
C LYS A 120 -4.15 14.25 -9.14
N ILE A 121 -4.01 12.93 -9.07
CA ILE A 121 -4.01 12.02 -10.22
C ILE A 121 -5.40 11.41 -10.31
N SER A 122 -6.18 11.79 -11.34
CA SER A 122 -7.50 11.20 -11.56
C SER A 122 -7.39 9.72 -11.96
N PHE A 123 -8.45 8.93 -11.71
CA PHE A 123 -8.48 7.53 -12.09
C PHE A 123 -8.19 7.32 -13.59
N VAL A 124 -8.77 8.17 -14.44
CA VAL A 124 -8.52 8.13 -15.89
C VAL A 124 -7.04 8.36 -16.22
N LYS A 125 -6.40 9.35 -15.56
CA LYS A 125 -4.96 9.59 -15.75
C LYS A 125 -4.11 8.41 -15.26
N LEU A 126 -4.48 7.80 -14.15
CA LEU A 126 -3.81 6.62 -13.60
C LEU A 126 -3.87 5.46 -14.60
N VAL A 127 -5.07 5.12 -15.10
CA VAL A 127 -5.26 4.02 -16.05
C VAL A 127 -4.58 4.31 -17.39
N LYS A 128 -4.70 5.53 -17.91
CA LYS A 128 -4.00 5.94 -19.16
C LYS A 128 -2.48 5.79 -19.02
N TRP A 129 -1.93 6.17 -17.87
CA TRP A 129 -0.51 5.97 -17.61
C TRP A 129 -0.13 4.49 -17.59
N MET A 130 -0.93 3.63 -16.92
CA MET A 130 -0.70 2.18 -16.88
C MET A 130 -0.68 1.56 -18.27
N VAL A 131 -1.62 1.95 -19.15
CA VAL A 131 -1.66 1.48 -20.54
C VAL A 131 -0.41 1.92 -21.31
N ASN A 132 -0.02 3.18 -21.18
CA ASN A 132 1.17 3.71 -21.86
C ASN A 132 2.49 3.11 -21.33
N ASP A 133 2.53 2.77 -20.03
CA ASP A 133 3.69 2.15 -19.38
C ASP A 133 3.77 0.63 -19.66
N SER A 134 2.68 0.00 -20.13
CA SER A 134 2.65 -1.43 -20.41
C SER A 134 3.58 -1.79 -21.57
N SER A 135 4.37 -2.87 -21.41
CA SER A 135 5.31 -3.38 -22.41
C SER A 135 5.58 -4.86 -22.16
N LEU A 136 5.77 -5.63 -23.22
CA LEU A 136 6.21 -7.03 -23.15
C LEU A 136 7.72 -7.17 -22.93
N ASN A 137 8.49 -6.11 -23.20
CA ASN A 137 9.96 -6.10 -23.16
C ASN A 137 10.51 -5.26 -21.99
N ARG A 138 10.00 -5.48 -20.79
CA ARG A 138 10.46 -4.75 -19.60
C ARG A 138 11.54 -5.50 -18.82
#